data_d4fc1ef05abc54e33ded8502525c5c1e
#
_entry.id   d4fc1ef05abc54e33ded8502525c5c1e
#
_cell.length_a   1.000
_cell.length_b   1.000
_cell.length_c   1.000
_cell.angle_alpha   90.00
_cell.angle_beta   90.00
_cell.angle_gamma   90.00
#
_symmetry.space_group_name_H-M   'P 1'
#
loop_
_entity.id
_entity.type
_entity.pdbx_description
1 polymer ?
#
loop_
_entity_poly.entity_id
_entity_poly.type
_entity_poly.pdbx_seq_one_letter_code
_entity_poly.pdbx_strand_id
1 'polypeptide(L)'
;MNGRNTLFSLRLGKRPRGLSHAGFSMIELIIVIGILAILFTFMYKGFERLNRYYTAENVKANTQQIARIGIEMMVQDIRRAGLNPLGTAGAGIVAASPTGFRFTADANFDGDVADPSEDITYGLNLDGTCSTCLQQTNDLGTETLLGDVNTLALAYLDDTGTAIPTADLATRRADIRTVGITLTVNRPAGRDGTVSRTYTTQVRCRNL
;
A
#
# COMPACT_ATOMS: atom_id res chain seq x y z
N MET A 1 21.22 -11.71 109.25
CA MET A 1 20.94 -10.28 109.05
C MET A 1 20.55 -10.04 107.62
N ASN A 2 19.30 -9.66 107.44
CA ASN A 2 18.61 -9.05 106.27
C ASN A 2 19.04 -9.42 104.85
N GLY A 3 18.32 -10.38 104.28
CA GLY A 3 18.18 -10.55 102.84
C GLY A 3 16.96 -9.80 102.32
N ARG A 4 17.10 -8.93 101.31
CA ARG A 4 16.01 -8.24 100.60
C ARG A 4 15.69 -9.02 99.37
N ASN A 5 14.47 -9.61 99.35
CA ASN A 5 13.84 -10.17 98.19
C ASN A 5 13.37 -9.02 97.24
N THR A 6 13.95 -8.87 96.09
CA THR A 6 13.46 -8.03 94.99
C THR A 6 12.61 -8.90 94.03
N LEU A 7 11.30 -8.65 94.09
CA LEU A 7 10.32 -9.23 93.16
C LEU A 7 10.45 -8.49 91.86
N PHE A 8 10.86 -9.28 90.82
CA PHE A 8 10.91 -8.82 89.48
C PHE A 8 9.50 -8.96 88.82
N SER A 9 8.82 -7.81 88.72
CA SER A 9 7.52 -7.79 88.02
C SER A 9 7.67 -7.79 86.56
N LEU A 10 7.34 -8.92 85.90
CA LEU A 10 7.22 -9.07 84.50
C LEU A 10 6.03 -8.24 83.99
N ARG A 11 6.31 -7.13 83.28
CA ARG A 11 5.32 -6.41 82.47
C ARG A 11 4.88 -7.30 81.28
N LEU A 12 3.65 -7.79 81.34
CA LEU A 12 3.02 -8.42 80.18
C LEU A 12 2.90 -7.38 79.08
N GLY A 13 3.59 -7.60 77.96
CA GLY A 13 3.50 -6.82 76.77
C GLY A 13 2.07 -6.84 76.17
N LYS A 14 1.59 -5.66 75.87
CA LYS A 14 0.31 -5.38 75.22
C LYS A 14 0.29 -6.13 73.86
N ARG A 15 -0.59 -7.13 73.70
CA ARG A 15 -0.79 -7.84 72.43
C ARG A 15 -1.17 -6.84 71.34
N PRO A 16 -0.56 -6.91 70.14
CA PRO A 16 -0.99 -6.06 69.03
C PRO A 16 -2.44 -6.39 68.74
N ARG A 17 -3.25 -5.33 68.55
CA ARG A 17 -4.63 -5.42 68.12
C ARG A 17 -4.62 -6.10 66.76
N GLY A 18 -5.21 -7.28 66.66
CA GLY A 18 -5.44 -8.00 65.40
C GLY A 18 -6.21 -7.07 64.45
N LEU A 19 -5.69 -6.90 63.26
CA LEU A 19 -6.39 -6.28 62.16
C LEU A 19 -7.70 -7.03 61.95
N SER A 20 -8.81 -6.40 62.29
CA SER A 20 -10.14 -6.94 62.00
C SER A 20 -10.27 -6.98 60.48
N HIS A 21 -10.26 -8.18 59.91
CA HIS A 21 -10.65 -8.38 58.50
C HIS A 21 -12.16 -8.09 58.41
N ALA A 22 -12.52 -6.86 58.15
CA ALA A 22 -13.88 -6.53 57.77
C ALA A 22 -14.18 -7.21 56.43
N GLY A 23 -15.09 -8.18 56.40
CA GLY A 23 -15.56 -8.82 55.18
C GLY A 23 -16.29 -7.79 54.31
N PHE A 24 -16.16 -7.89 53.01
CA PHE A 24 -16.87 -7.06 52.05
C PHE A 24 -18.39 -7.23 52.18
N SER A 25 -19.12 -6.11 52.14
CA SER A 25 -20.58 -6.12 52.08
C SER A 25 -21.05 -6.55 50.67
N MET A 26 -22.18 -7.30 50.61
CA MET A 26 -22.77 -7.69 49.29
C MET A 26 -23.08 -6.47 48.42
N ILE A 27 -23.48 -5.34 49.02
CA ILE A 27 -23.75 -4.10 48.29
C ILE A 27 -22.47 -3.50 47.69
N GLU A 28 -21.35 -3.55 48.40
CA GLU A 28 -20.05 -3.09 47.94
C GLU A 28 -19.56 -3.92 46.74
N LEU A 29 -19.76 -5.24 46.76
CA LEU A 29 -19.45 -6.13 45.64
C LEU A 29 -20.26 -5.77 44.37
N ILE A 30 -21.56 -5.51 44.51
CA ILE A 30 -22.45 -5.12 43.41
C ILE A 30 -22.00 -3.80 42.79
N ILE A 31 -21.66 -2.80 43.63
CA ILE A 31 -21.18 -1.48 43.16
C ILE A 31 -19.86 -1.64 42.40
N VAL A 32 -18.92 -2.45 42.92
CA VAL A 32 -17.63 -2.70 42.23
C VAL A 32 -17.83 -3.37 40.90
N ILE A 33 -18.67 -4.40 40.81
CA ILE A 33 -18.98 -5.07 39.53
C ILE A 33 -19.63 -4.09 38.54
N GLY A 34 -20.53 -3.22 39.00
CA GLY A 34 -21.15 -2.19 38.18
C GLY A 34 -20.11 -1.21 37.57
N ILE A 35 -19.20 -0.74 38.39
CA ILE A 35 -18.12 0.16 37.95
C ILE A 35 -17.19 -0.56 36.98
N LEU A 36 -16.79 -1.79 37.28
CA LEU A 36 -15.95 -2.61 36.40
C LEU A 36 -16.61 -2.85 35.03
N ALA A 37 -17.90 -3.15 34.99
CA ALA A 37 -18.65 -3.35 33.72
C ALA A 37 -18.61 -2.09 32.85
N ILE A 38 -18.74 -0.91 33.46
CA ILE A 38 -18.63 0.37 32.74
C ILE A 38 -17.21 0.57 32.22
N LEU A 39 -16.19 0.35 33.05
CA LEU A 39 -14.79 0.49 32.66
C LEU A 39 -14.43 -0.47 31.52
N PHE A 40 -14.82 -1.74 31.60
CA PHE A 40 -14.59 -2.71 30.54
C PHE A 40 -15.28 -2.31 29.24
N THR A 41 -16.46 -1.71 29.30
CA THR A 41 -17.16 -1.22 28.09
C THR A 41 -16.36 -0.11 27.41
N PHE A 42 -15.81 0.83 28.18
CA PHE A 42 -14.96 1.89 27.62
C PHE A 42 -13.63 1.35 27.06
N MET A 43 -12.99 0.43 27.78
CA MET A 43 -11.77 -0.23 27.31
C MET A 43 -12.00 -1.00 26.02
N TYR A 44 -13.09 -1.76 25.92
CA TYR A 44 -13.43 -2.52 24.72
C TYR A 44 -13.64 -1.59 23.51
N LYS A 45 -14.43 -0.50 23.68
CA LYS A 45 -14.63 0.50 22.62
C LYS A 45 -13.33 1.19 22.20
N GLY A 46 -12.46 1.47 23.16
CA GLY A 46 -11.13 2.03 22.90
C GLY A 46 -10.28 1.07 22.08
N PHE A 47 -10.23 -0.20 22.46
CA PHE A 47 -9.49 -1.24 21.76
C PHE A 47 -10.02 -1.47 20.34
N GLU A 48 -11.36 -1.49 20.16
CA GLU A 48 -11.97 -1.61 18.83
C GLU A 48 -11.58 -0.46 17.91
N ARG A 49 -11.57 0.79 18.42
CA ARG A 49 -11.10 1.96 17.66
C ARG A 49 -9.64 1.83 17.26
N LEU A 50 -8.76 1.50 18.20
CA LEU A 50 -7.34 1.32 17.93
C LEU A 50 -7.11 0.26 16.84
N ASN A 51 -7.78 -0.89 16.95
CA ASN A 51 -7.65 -1.96 15.96
C ASN A 51 -8.09 -1.52 14.57
N ARG A 52 -9.16 -0.73 14.46
CA ARG A 52 -9.60 -0.14 13.18
C ARG A 52 -8.54 0.82 12.61
N TYR A 53 -7.97 1.71 13.42
CA TYR A 53 -6.92 2.62 12.99
C TYR A 53 -5.69 1.84 12.48
N TYR A 54 -5.24 0.83 13.19
CA TYR A 54 -4.13 -0.01 12.77
C TYR A 54 -4.41 -0.71 11.43
N THR A 55 -5.60 -1.24 11.25
CA THR A 55 -5.98 -1.89 9.99
C THR A 55 -5.99 -0.89 8.84
N ALA A 56 -6.59 0.27 9.02
CA ALA A 56 -6.66 1.32 7.99
C ALA A 56 -5.26 1.84 7.60
N GLU A 57 -4.38 2.10 8.59
CA GLU A 57 -3.02 2.56 8.32
C GLU A 57 -2.16 1.47 7.64
N ASN A 58 -2.32 0.21 8.00
CA ASN A 58 -1.64 -0.90 7.33
C ASN A 58 -2.09 -1.04 5.87
N VAL A 59 -3.39 -0.95 5.60
CA VAL A 59 -3.91 -0.97 4.22
C VAL A 59 -3.36 0.21 3.43
N LYS A 60 -3.32 1.39 4.02
CA LYS A 60 -2.78 2.61 3.40
C LYS A 60 -1.30 2.46 3.05
N ALA A 61 -0.47 2.00 3.99
CA ALA A 61 0.95 1.79 3.76
C ALA A 61 1.22 0.73 2.68
N ASN A 62 0.50 -0.40 2.73
CA ASN A 62 0.61 -1.47 1.75
C ASN A 62 0.15 -0.99 0.35
N THR A 63 -0.95 -0.24 0.26
CA THR A 63 -1.43 0.33 -1.00
C THR A 63 -0.39 1.26 -1.62
N GLN A 64 0.27 2.09 -0.80
CA GLN A 64 1.36 2.96 -1.26
C GLN A 64 2.53 2.16 -1.83
N GLN A 65 2.97 1.14 -1.11
CA GLN A 65 4.12 0.33 -1.53
C GLN A 65 3.86 -0.41 -2.84
N ILE A 66 2.70 -1.05 -2.97
CA ILE A 66 2.36 -1.84 -4.16
C ILE A 66 2.17 -0.95 -5.38
N ALA A 67 1.47 0.17 -5.24
CA ALA A 67 1.28 1.12 -6.34
C ALA A 67 2.62 1.70 -6.83
N ARG A 68 3.55 1.96 -5.91
CA ARG A 68 4.90 2.41 -6.26
C ARG A 68 5.66 1.36 -7.05
N ILE A 69 5.62 0.10 -6.65
CA ILE A 69 6.28 -1.00 -7.36
C ILE A 69 5.73 -1.12 -8.78
N GLY A 70 4.41 -1.13 -8.96
CA GLY A 70 3.77 -1.21 -10.29
C GLY A 70 4.19 -0.06 -11.21
N ILE A 71 4.23 1.16 -10.69
CA ILE A 71 4.70 2.32 -11.46
C ILE A 71 6.19 2.22 -11.79
N GLU A 72 7.02 1.80 -10.84
CA GLU A 72 8.47 1.66 -11.07
C GLU A 72 8.79 0.64 -12.17
N MET A 73 8.04 -0.47 -12.24
CA MET A 73 8.16 -1.44 -13.33
C MET A 73 7.81 -0.79 -14.68
N MET A 74 6.65 -0.13 -14.78
CA MET A 74 6.27 0.61 -15.99
C MET A 74 7.32 1.64 -16.40
N VAL A 75 7.85 2.41 -15.46
CA VAL A 75 8.86 3.44 -15.71
C VAL A 75 10.16 2.84 -16.26
N GLN A 76 10.60 1.72 -15.72
CA GLN A 76 11.81 1.04 -16.18
C GLN A 76 11.65 0.57 -17.63
N ASP A 77 10.52 -0.03 -17.96
CA ASP A 77 10.27 -0.54 -19.29
C ASP A 77 10.02 0.58 -20.31
N ILE A 78 9.24 1.60 -19.96
CA ILE A 78 9.01 2.75 -20.84
C ILE A 78 10.31 3.50 -21.18
N ARG A 79 11.28 3.53 -20.26
CA ARG A 79 12.60 4.10 -20.55
C ARG A 79 13.36 3.37 -21.63
N ARG A 80 13.10 2.06 -21.82
CA ARG A 80 13.70 1.23 -22.87
C ARG A 80 12.97 1.35 -24.21
N ALA A 81 11.75 1.92 -24.22
CA ALA A 81 10.99 2.08 -25.45
C ALA A 81 11.83 2.68 -26.57
N GLY A 82 11.81 2.06 -27.74
CA GLY A 82 12.60 2.49 -28.88
C GLY A 82 14.09 2.09 -28.85
N LEU A 83 14.53 1.29 -27.88
CA LEU A 83 15.91 0.80 -27.82
C LEU A 83 16.21 -0.01 -29.09
N ASN A 84 17.18 0.47 -29.89
CA ASN A 84 17.56 -0.10 -31.21
C ASN A 84 19.04 0.17 -31.48
N PRO A 85 19.95 -0.53 -30.82
CA PRO A 85 21.38 -0.23 -30.87
C PRO A 85 21.99 -0.44 -32.26
N LEU A 86 21.48 -1.41 -33.02
CA LEU A 86 21.96 -1.71 -34.36
C LEU A 86 21.27 -0.88 -35.46
N GLY A 87 20.21 -0.17 -35.12
CA GLY A 87 19.45 0.64 -36.06
C GLY A 87 18.58 -0.16 -37.04
N THR A 88 18.48 -1.47 -36.87
CA THR A 88 17.77 -2.40 -37.79
C THR A 88 16.43 -2.89 -37.24
N ALA A 89 16.24 -2.89 -35.92
CA ALA A 89 15.10 -3.50 -35.25
C ALA A 89 13.77 -2.78 -35.49
N GLY A 90 13.78 -1.51 -35.90
CA GLY A 90 12.55 -0.71 -36.07
C GLY A 90 11.75 -0.51 -34.76
N ALA A 91 12.45 -0.59 -33.62
CA ALA A 91 11.84 -0.45 -32.31
C ALA A 91 11.25 0.96 -32.11
N GLY A 92 10.14 1.03 -31.37
CA GLY A 92 9.46 2.32 -31.11
C GLY A 92 8.10 2.17 -30.45
N ILE A 93 7.31 3.22 -30.49
CA ILE A 93 5.94 3.21 -29.96
C ILE A 93 5.00 2.64 -31.03
N VAL A 94 4.37 1.52 -30.67
CA VAL A 94 3.43 0.80 -31.54
C VAL A 94 2.02 1.33 -31.39
N ALA A 95 1.57 1.56 -30.15
CA ALA A 95 0.25 2.12 -29.88
C ALA A 95 0.28 2.97 -28.59
N ALA A 96 -0.50 4.06 -28.61
CA ALA A 96 -0.69 4.95 -27.47
C ALA A 96 -2.17 5.30 -27.36
N SER A 97 -2.70 5.17 -26.14
CA SER A 97 -4.08 5.53 -25.80
C SER A 97 -4.12 6.11 -24.37
N PRO A 98 -5.21 6.74 -23.94
CA PRO A 98 -5.32 7.28 -22.58
C PRO A 98 -5.20 6.22 -21.47
N THR A 99 -5.42 4.93 -21.77
CA THR A 99 -5.44 3.83 -20.79
C THR A 99 -4.55 2.66 -21.18
N GLY A 100 -3.78 2.77 -22.25
CA GLY A 100 -2.90 1.70 -22.72
C GLY A 100 -1.72 2.24 -23.52
N PHE A 101 -0.60 1.53 -23.43
CA PHE A 101 0.65 1.90 -24.08
C PHE A 101 1.37 0.63 -24.56
N ARG A 102 1.68 0.56 -25.87
CA ARG A 102 2.44 -0.53 -26.48
C ARG A 102 3.68 0.00 -27.16
N PHE A 103 4.80 -0.61 -26.90
CA PHE A 103 6.08 -0.24 -27.47
C PHE A 103 6.95 -1.47 -27.67
N THR A 104 7.96 -1.32 -28.54
CA THR A 104 8.98 -2.33 -28.77
C THR A 104 10.37 -1.81 -28.40
N ALA A 105 11.26 -2.74 -28.05
CA ALA A 105 12.64 -2.48 -27.67
C ALA A 105 13.49 -3.71 -27.99
N ASP A 106 14.56 -3.56 -28.76
CA ASP A 106 15.58 -4.61 -28.99
C ASP A 106 16.40 -4.77 -27.69
N ALA A 107 16.01 -5.71 -26.86
CA ALA A 107 16.56 -5.89 -25.50
C ALA A 107 17.81 -6.79 -25.48
N ASN A 108 17.93 -7.70 -26.42
CA ASN A 108 19.04 -8.65 -26.57
C ASN A 108 20.12 -8.18 -27.56
N PHE A 109 19.84 -7.09 -28.32
CA PHE A 109 20.74 -6.43 -29.27
C PHE A 109 21.04 -7.30 -30.52
N ASP A 110 20.07 -8.08 -30.99
CA ASP A 110 20.21 -8.90 -32.18
C ASP A 110 19.73 -8.21 -33.47
N GLY A 111 19.06 -7.07 -33.33
CA GLY A 111 18.65 -6.18 -34.43
C GLY A 111 17.24 -6.39 -34.91
N ASP A 112 16.42 -7.14 -34.19
CA ASP A 112 14.96 -7.22 -34.39
C ASP A 112 14.17 -6.95 -33.10
N VAL A 113 12.85 -7.16 -33.09
CA VAL A 113 11.95 -6.98 -31.95
C VAL A 113 10.96 -8.14 -31.87
N ALA A 114 11.38 -9.32 -32.31
CA ALA A 114 10.54 -10.51 -32.41
C ALA A 114 10.70 -11.44 -31.18
N ASP A 115 11.66 -11.14 -30.32
CA ASP A 115 11.97 -11.98 -29.18
C ASP A 115 11.06 -11.71 -27.97
N PRO A 116 10.91 -12.69 -27.07
CA PRO A 116 10.14 -12.52 -25.84
C PRO A 116 10.59 -11.33 -25.03
N SER A 117 9.62 -10.54 -24.55
CA SER A 117 9.84 -9.31 -23.75
C SER A 117 10.32 -8.07 -24.54
N GLU A 118 10.29 -8.10 -25.86
CA GLU A 118 10.64 -6.97 -26.72
C GLU A 118 9.42 -6.18 -27.22
N ASP A 119 8.25 -6.81 -27.27
CA ASP A 119 6.95 -6.17 -27.50
C ASP A 119 6.15 -6.16 -26.22
N ILE A 120 5.97 -4.98 -25.63
CA ILE A 120 5.36 -4.81 -24.32
C ILE A 120 4.14 -3.92 -24.41
N THR A 121 3.02 -4.42 -23.88
CA THR A 121 1.77 -3.67 -23.75
C THR A 121 1.40 -3.50 -22.28
N TYR A 122 1.13 -2.29 -21.87
CA TYR A 122 0.55 -1.95 -20.58
C TYR A 122 -0.89 -1.47 -20.71
N GLY A 123 -1.76 -1.91 -19.83
CA GLY A 123 -3.16 -1.47 -19.79
C GLY A 123 -3.94 -2.06 -18.63
N LEU A 124 -5.21 -1.68 -18.54
CA LEU A 124 -6.16 -2.30 -17.62
C LEU A 124 -6.90 -3.43 -18.34
N ASN A 125 -7.06 -4.57 -17.65
CA ASN A 125 -7.89 -5.70 -18.13
C ASN A 125 -7.53 -6.19 -19.55
N LEU A 126 -6.24 -6.39 -19.83
CA LEU A 126 -5.76 -6.76 -21.16
C LEU A 126 -6.22 -8.16 -21.57
N ASP A 127 -6.36 -9.09 -20.61
CA ASP A 127 -6.81 -10.47 -20.84
C ASP A 127 -8.32 -10.69 -20.59
N GLY A 128 -9.04 -9.65 -20.18
CA GLY A 128 -10.47 -9.73 -19.87
C GLY A 128 -10.83 -10.40 -18.54
N THR A 129 -9.86 -10.84 -17.76
CA THR A 129 -10.11 -11.60 -16.51
C THR A 129 -10.28 -10.74 -15.28
N CYS A 130 -9.69 -9.54 -15.27
CA CYS A 130 -9.67 -8.64 -14.11
C CYS A 130 -9.85 -7.17 -14.51
N SER A 131 -11.07 -6.65 -14.34
CA SER A 131 -11.43 -5.28 -14.74
C SER A 131 -10.68 -4.17 -13.99
N THR A 132 -10.11 -4.48 -12.83
CA THR A 132 -9.38 -3.54 -11.96
C THR A 132 -7.90 -3.89 -11.84
N CYS A 133 -7.36 -4.65 -12.77
CA CYS A 133 -5.96 -5.02 -12.76
C CYS A 133 -5.16 -4.24 -13.81
N LEU A 134 -4.08 -3.64 -13.36
CA LEU A 134 -3.00 -3.20 -14.24
C LEU A 134 -2.24 -4.43 -14.70
N GLN A 135 -2.17 -4.63 -15.99
CA GLN A 135 -1.54 -5.79 -16.60
C GLN A 135 -0.46 -5.37 -17.60
N GLN A 136 0.51 -6.25 -17.74
CA GLN A 136 1.52 -6.21 -18.79
C GLN A 136 1.30 -7.43 -19.69
N THR A 137 1.29 -7.22 -20.99
CA THR A 137 1.26 -8.30 -21.99
C THR A 137 2.52 -8.24 -22.81
N ASN A 138 3.13 -9.38 -23.05
CA ASN A 138 4.21 -9.64 -23.99
C ASN A 138 3.98 -10.98 -24.69
N ASP A 139 4.93 -11.45 -25.50
CA ASP A 139 4.82 -12.72 -26.24
C ASP A 139 4.75 -13.96 -25.34
N LEU A 140 5.16 -13.87 -24.08
CA LEU A 140 5.05 -14.95 -23.09
C LEU A 140 3.66 -15.02 -22.45
N GLY A 141 2.84 -13.98 -22.59
CA GLY A 141 1.49 -13.91 -22.05
C GLY A 141 1.18 -12.60 -21.31
N THR A 142 0.08 -12.62 -20.58
CA THR A 142 -0.37 -11.46 -19.77
C THR A 142 -0.12 -11.72 -18.30
N GLU A 143 0.56 -10.78 -17.65
CA GLU A 143 0.85 -10.79 -16.22
C GLU A 143 0.13 -9.65 -15.53
N THR A 144 -0.44 -9.94 -14.35
CA THR A 144 -1.04 -8.93 -13.50
C THR A 144 0.02 -8.32 -12.59
N LEU A 145 0.27 -7.04 -12.77
CA LEU A 145 1.24 -6.29 -11.96
C LEU A 145 0.59 -5.74 -10.67
N LEU A 146 -0.64 -5.27 -10.77
CA LEU A 146 -1.33 -4.62 -9.68
C LEU A 146 -2.85 -4.80 -9.78
N GLY A 147 -3.47 -5.26 -8.70
CA GLY A 147 -4.93 -5.28 -8.53
C GLY A 147 -5.46 -4.01 -7.85
N ASP A 148 -6.79 -3.93 -7.76
CA ASP A 148 -7.51 -2.82 -7.12
C ASP A 148 -7.25 -1.44 -7.76
N VAL A 149 -6.87 -1.41 -9.04
CA VAL A 149 -6.69 -0.18 -9.81
C VAL A 149 -8.04 0.37 -10.23
N ASN A 150 -8.34 1.57 -9.78
CA ASN A 150 -9.56 2.27 -10.16
C ASN A 150 -9.42 2.98 -11.50
N THR A 151 -8.29 3.67 -11.70
CA THR A 151 -8.00 4.37 -12.96
C THR A 151 -6.53 4.30 -13.31
N LEU A 152 -6.26 4.10 -14.58
CA LEU A 152 -4.98 4.34 -15.23
C LEU A 152 -5.22 5.46 -16.26
N ALA A 153 -4.47 6.55 -16.18
CA ALA A 153 -4.49 7.60 -17.17
C ALA A 153 -3.07 7.88 -17.67
N LEU A 154 -2.91 7.82 -18.98
CA LEU A 154 -1.66 8.06 -19.68
C LEU A 154 -1.76 9.35 -20.47
N ALA A 155 -0.78 10.22 -20.32
CA ALA A 155 -0.62 11.46 -21.06
C ALA A 155 0.72 11.43 -21.82
N TYR A 156 0.73 11.94 -23.03
CA TYR A 156 1.88 11.87 -23.91
C TYR A 156 2.35 13.27 -24.27
N LEU A 157 3.66 13.51 -24.19
CA LEU A 157 4.27 14.78 -24.49
C LEU A 157 5.34 14.60 -25.57
N ASP A 158 5.47 15.58 -26.42
CA ASP A 158 6.51 15.65 -27.45
C ASP A 158 7.87 16.11 -26.87
N ASP A 159 8.84 16.36 -27.73
CA ASP A 159 10.19 16.80 -27.36
C ASP A 159 10.22 18.20 -26.73
N THR A 160 9.22 19.05 -27.04
CA THR A 160 9.07 20.37 -26.44
C THR A 160 8.36 20.34 -25.09
N GLY A 161 7.85 19.19 -24.67
CA GLY A 161 7.04 19.04 -23.46
C GLY A 161 5.57 19.44 -23.67
N THR A 162 5.15 19.61 -24.92
CA THR A 162 3.75 19.89 -25.26
C THR A 162 2.92 18.61 -25.28
N ALA A 163 1.75 18.64 -24.65
CA ALA A 163 0.87 17.49 -24.63
C ALA A 163 0.30 17.18 -26.01
N ILE A 164 0.37 15.91 -26.41
CA ILE A 164 -0.22 15.42 -27.66
C ILE A 164 -1.68 15.07 -27.38
N PRO A 165 -2.65 15.70 -28.07
CA PRO A 165 -4.06 15.41 -27.89
C PRO A 165 -4.39 13.93 -28.21
N THR A 166 -5.35 13.36 -27.49
CA THR A 166 -5.77 11.95 -27.68
C THR A 166 -6.18 11.65 -29.12
N ALA A 167 -6.81 12.61 -29.81
CA ALA A 167 -7.22 12.45 -31.20
C ALA A 167 -6.02 12.27 -32.18
N ASP A 168 -4.86 12.82 -31.83
CA ASP A 168 -3.67 12.83 -32.67
C ASP A 168 -2.69 11.70 -32.34
N LEU A 169 -2.92 10.92 -31.29
CA LEU A 169 -2.00 9.89 -30.83
C LEU A 169 -1.68 8.83 -31.93
N ALA A 170 -2.65 8.49 -32.74
CA ALA A 170 -2.45 7.52 -33.81
C ALA A 170 -1.47 8.00 -34.89
N THR A 171 -1.48 9.30 -35.22
CA THR A 171 -0.66 9.93 -36.26
C THR A 171 0.65 10.49 -35.74
N ARG A 172 0.67 10.93 -34.48
CA ARG A 172 1.81 11.60 -33.82
C ARG A 172 2.55 10.72 -32.83
N ARG A 173 2.34 9.41 -32.86
CA ARG A 173 3.02 8.48 -31.93
C ARG A 173 4.54 8.54 -32.01
N ALA A 174 5.09 8.84 -33.19
CA ALA A 174 6.52 9.02 -33.40
C ALA A 174 7.09 10.28 -32.73
N ASP A 175 6.22 11.26 -32.39
CA ASP A 175 6.62 12.48 -31.71
C ASP A 175 6.68 12.31 -30.18
N ILE A 176 6.14 11.22 -29.65
CA ILE A 176 6.11 10.97 -28.19
C ILE A 176 7.53 10.84 -27.66
N ARG A 177 7.86 11.64 -26.64
CA ARG A 177 9.15 11.59 -25.93
C ARG A 177 8.99 11.39 -24.44
N THR A 178 7.84 11.75 -23.88
CA THR A 178 7.56 11.61 -22.45
C THR A 178 6.18 11.03 -22.24
N VAL A 179 6.07 10.08 -21.33
CA VAL A 179 4.81 9.48 -20.91
C VAL A 179 4.52 9.86 -19.47
N GLY A 180 3.42 10.58 -19.25
CA GLY A 180 2.87 10.86 -17.94
C GLY A 180 1.96 9.71 -17.51
N ILE A 181 2.17 9.17 -16.32
CA ILE A 181 1.41 8.05 -15.78
C ILE A 181 0.69 8.54 -14.53
N THR A 182 -0.63 8.42 -14.51
CA THR A 182 -1.45 8.65 -13.32
C THR A 182 -2.22 7.38 -13.00
N LEU A 183 -1.97 6.82 -11.82
CA LEU A 183 -2.55 5.59 -11.34
C LEU A 183 -3.31 5.85 -10.05
N THR A 184 -4.59 5.48 -10.00
CA THR A 184 -5.38 5.52 -8.76
C THR A 184 -5.75 4.11 -8.33
N VAL A 185 -5.42 3.77 -7.09
CA VAL A 185 -5.69 2.47 -6.47
C VAL A 185 -6.69 2.67 -5.35
N ASN A 186 -7.72 1.82 -5.31
CA ASN A 186 -8.77 1.82 -4.30
C ASN A 186 -8.79 0.48 -3.57
N ARG A 187 -8.53 0.50 -2.26
CA ARG A 187 -8.57 -0.71 -1.43
C ARG A 187 -9.56 -0.61 -0.29
N PRO A 188 -10.32 -1.67 -0.01
CA PRO A 188 -11.20 -1.70 1.15
C PRO A 188 -10.39 -1.66 2.45
N ALA A 189 -10.76 -0.77 3.35
CA ALA A 189 -10.15 -0.60 4.68
C ALA A 189 -11.07 -1.14 5.79
N GLY A 190 -11.69 -2.28 5.58
CA GLY A 190 -12.61 -2.90 6.51
C GLY A 190 -13.90 -2.09 6.67
N ARG A 191 -14.31 -1.82 7.92
CA ARG A 191 -15.53 -1.06 8.22
C ARG A 191 -15.39 0.45 7.94
N ASP A 192 -14.17 0.96 7.77
CA ASP A 192 -13.90 2.39 7.58
C ASP A 192 -13.98 2.83 6.10
N GLY A 193 -14.48 1.96 5.22
CA GLY A 193 -14.72 2.27 3.81
C GLY A 193 -13.55 1.91 2.91
N THR A 194 -13.20 2.79 1.96
CA THR A 194 -12.17 2.55 0.94
C THR A 194 -11.05 3.57 1.08
N VAL A 195 -9.81 3.09 1.06
CA VAL A 195 -8.61 3.93 0.94
C VAL A 195 -8.30 4.12 -0.54
N SER A 196 -8.31 5.36 -1.00
CA SER A 196 -7.92 5.75 -2.36
C SER A 196 -6.54 6.43 -2.34
N ARG A 197 -5.67 6.07 -3.28
CA ARG A 197 -4.37 6.70 -3.48
C ARG A 197 -4.10 6.90 -4.96
N THR A 198 -3.70 8.13 -5.29
CA THR A 198 -3.31 8.51 -6.66
C THR A 198 -1.82 8.78 -6.70
N TYR A 199 -1.17 8.22 -7.71
CA TYR A 199 0.25 8.39 -8.00
C TYR A 199 0.39 8.96 -9.39
N THR A 200 1.22 9.98 -9.51
CA THR A 200 1.54 10.59 -10.80
C THR A 200 3.04 10.66 -10.96
N THR A 201 3.53 10.25 -12.12
CA THR A 201 4.93 10.34 -12.52
C THR A 201 5.04 10.64 -14.00
N GLN A 202 6.21 11.10 -14.43
CA GLN A 202 6.53 11.27 -15.82
C GLN A 202 7.82 10.54 -16.13
N VAL A 203 7.86 9.88 -17.27
CA VAL A 203 9.03 9.13 -17.73
C VAL A 203 9.37 9.54 -19.16
N ARG A 204 10.62 9.88 -19.38
CA ARG A 204 11.15 10.17 -20.71
C ARG A 204 11.66 8.89 -21.35
N CYS A 205 11.19 8.60 -22.56
CA CYS A 205 11.73 7.58 -23.43
C CYS A 205 13.12 8.02 -23.90
N ARG A 206 14.15 7.25 -23.60
CA ARG A 206 15.54 7.69 -23.85
C ARG A 206 16.03 7.38 -25.25
N ASN A 207 15.36 6.47 -25.93
CA ASN A 207 15.81 5.92 -27.23
C ASN A 207 14.91 6.27 -28.41
N LEU A 208 14.04 7.29 -28.22
CA LEU A 208 13.11 7.79 -29.25
C LEU A 208 13.55 9.17 -29.73
#